data_16fcdaf5d3c5fc417af63d9b1a864edb
#
_entry.id   16fcdaf5d3c5fc417af63d9b1a864edb
#
_cell.length_a   1.000
_cell.length_b   1.000
_cell.length_c   1.000
_cell.angle_alpha   90.00
_cell.angle_beta   90.00
_cell.angle_gamma   90.00
#
_symmetry.space_group_name_H-M   'P 1'
#
loop_
_entity.id
_entity.type
_entity.pdbx_description
1 polymer ?
#
loop_
_entity_poly.entity_id
_entity_poly.type
_entity_poly.pdbx_seq_one_letter_code
_entity_poly.pdbx_strand_id
1 'polypeptide(L)'
;MRTLRVVLLFASPALMGGARVAAQAVDRADVPGRGMLRISFDPQVMTWNDVFLSSGRMKLGAPLTGDTVGGRSIPLVAQMEQNVRLVTGMAGFVASLWQGVLTVRQERRTYPITAEVGVTDRLSVSLMVPIVRVATRAALQISSKGTNLGVNPLVLNVAGARGTDSLFFAQFDTALARFDQQITAGSYGCGANPSCAARDSSVYWHNVRQALHGSVYGVGQTGSPFLPLDTSAAGRAIDDAVGRIQQGLNVTFGIGGFDTTVALPADTLTLATFEQVLVQPDPTGFGYASLPFQRNFNYRLGDVELAAKYRLLNGAHYATAVQAIVRLPTGAVDSASDFLRQWVGDHQLDLEGRVQQELSVGPLWLNAALRAGTQRPGTRVRRVAPFEAFLVPAAATVDMRWDPGDYAGVDVAPMIRFAPTFAAGVTVGYFTQASDHYAYQSAQDSVALAARMGAPTAASALDQGTSQRRVRLGFAATYHTPTVEGGFSIEQTVSGAGLVLGATLYRIVLRVSRKLF
;
A
#
# COMPACT_ATOMS: atom_id res chain seq x y z
N MET A 1 -15.72 -25.97 -13.09
CA MET A 1 -15.03 -24.71 -13.41
C MET A 1 -14.61 -24.07 -12.10
N ARG A 2 -13.34 -24.17 -11.72
CA ARG A 2 -12.81 -23.56 -10.51
C ARG A 2 -12.60 -22.07 -10.80
N THR A 3 -13.43 -21.21 -10.24
CA THR A 3 -13.26 -19.76 -10.26
C THR A 3 -11.95 -19.43 -9.56
N LEU A 4 -10.95 -19.03 -10.34
CA LEU A 4 -9.68 -18.48 -9.87
C LEU A 4 -10.00 -17.14 -9.19
N ARG A 5 -10.12 -17.15 -7.85
CA ARG A 5 -10.22 -15.90 -7.08
C ARG A 5 -8.84 -15.25 -7.11
N VAL A 6 -8.65 -14.35 -8.06
CA VAL A 6 -7.47 -13.47 -8.08
C VAL A 6 -7.70 -12.42 -7.00
N VAL A 7 -7.02 -12.58 -5.88
CA VAL A 7 -6.99 -11.59 -4.80
C VAL A 7 -6.05 -10.47 -5.22
N LEU A 8 -6.56 -9.28 -5.37
CA LEU A 8 -5.81 -8.08 -5.76
C LEU A 8 -5.40 -7.28 -4.52
N LEU A 9 -4.13 -7.07 -4.41
CA LEU A 9 -3.48 -6.50 -3.25
C LEU A 9 -2.62 -5.31 -3.62
N PHE A 10 -3.02 -4.16 -3.11
CA PHE A 10 -2.10 -3.11 -2.72
C PHE A 10 -2.43 -2.72 -1.28
N ALA A 11 -1.75 -3.38 -0.40
CA ALA A 11 -1.52 -2.76 0.88
C ALA A 11 -0.89 -1.39 0.64
N SER A 12 -1.36 -0.39 1.36
CA SER A 12 -0.67 0.88 1.54
C SER A 12 0.84 0.64 1.56
N PRO A 13 1.70 1.54 1.05
CA PRO A 13 3.15 1.41 1.06
C PRO A 13 3.78 1.03 2.42
N ALA A 14 2.97 0.91 3.44
CA ALA A 14 3.25 0.42 4.76
C ALA A 14 3.88 -0.96 4.86
N LEU A 15 3.57 -1.84 3.98
CA LEU A 15 3.90 -3.26 4.13
C LEU A 15 5.25 -3.65 3.57
N MET A 16 5.95 -2.72 2.99
CA MET A 16 7.34 -2.95 2.71
C MET A 16 8.14 -2.51 3.93
N GLY A 17 8.07 -3.28 5.01
CA GLY A 17 9.10 -3.27 6.04
C GLY A 17 10.41 -3.25 5.31
N GLY A 18 11.26 -2.23 5.52
CA GLY A 18 12.35 -1.87 4.63
C GLY A 18 12.99 -3.12 4.05
N ALA A 19 12.77 -3.35 2.75
CA ALA A 19 13.55 -4.37 2.06
C ALA A 19 14.99 -3.95 2.25
N ARG A 20 15.52 -4.28 3.42
CA ARG A 20 16.87 -4.02 3.85
C ARG A 20 17.73 -4.84 2.95
N VAL A 21 18.06 -4.19 1.87
CA VAL A 21 18.94 -4.73 0.88
C VAL A 21 20.34 -4.63 1.46
N ALA A 22 20.66 -5.53 2.38
CA ALA A 22 22.03 -5.92 2.53
C ALA A 22 22.31 -6.93 1.41
N ALA A 23 22.31 -6.46 0.20
CA ALA A 23 22.93 -7.17 -0.89
C ALA A 23 24.40 -6.86 -0.78
N GLN A 24 25.13 -7.85 -0.43
CA GLN A 24 26.57 -7.75 -0.31
C GLN A 24 27.14 -8.40 -1.54
N ALA A 25 27.85 -7.62 -2.36
CA ALA A 25 28.63 -8.23 -3.41
C ALA A 25 29.55 -9.30 -2.81
N VAL A 26 30.12 -9.03 -1.65
CA VAL A 26 30.84 -9.99 -0.80
C VAL A 26 30.86 -9.45 0.62
N ASP A 27 30.19 -10.10 1.56
CA ASP A 27 30.38 -9.83 3.00
C ASP A 27 31.56 -10.65 3.49
N ARG A 28 32.61 -9.97 3.87
CA ARG A 28 33.85 -10.61 4.27
C ARG A 28 33.93 -10.77 5.79
N ALA A 29 34.58 -11.84 6.23
CA ALA A 29 34.85 -12.11 7.64
C ALA A 29 36.06 -11.29 8.17
N ASP A 30 36.71 -10.49 7.33
CA ASP A 30 37.85 -9.68 7.72
C ASP A 30 37.44 -8.47 8.58
N VAL A 31 38.35 -8.01 9.42
CA VAL A 31 38.28 -6.76 10.19
C VAL A 31 39.52 -5.95 9.93
N PRO A 32 39.47 -4.60 9.91
CA PRO A 32 40.67 -3.79 9.84
C PRO A 32 41.53 -4.04 11.08
N GLY A 33 42.83 -4.13 10.91
CA GLY A 33 43.78 -4.31 12.02
C GLY A 33 43.73 -3.14 13.01
N ARG A 34 44.33 -3.32 14.19
CA ARG A 34 44.37 -2.29 15.23
C ARG A 34 44.89 -0.96 14.71
N GLY A 35 44.15 0.12 14.99
CA GLY A 35 44.50 1.47 14.55
C GLY A 35 44.31 1.74 13.05
N MET A 36 43.70 0.83 12.31
CA MET A 36 43.29 1.04 10.90
C MET A 36 41.89 1.62 10.82
N LEU A 37 41.73 2.64 9.99
CA LEU A 37 40.42 3.16 9.56
C LEU A 37 40.11 2.61 8.16
N ARG A 38 38.91 2.06 8.00
CA ARG A 38 38.33 1.68 6.71
C ARG A 38 37.14 2.57 6.42
N ILE A 39 37.18 3.29 5.31
CA ILE A 39 36.02 4.04 4.79
C ILE A 39 35.44 3.24 3.63
N SER A 40 34.12 3.04 3.67
CA SER A 40 33.40 2.34 2.61
C SER A 40 32.31 3.25 2.02
N PHE A 41 32.19 3.25 0.70
CA PHE A 41 31.10 3.84 -0.05
C PHE A 41 30.45 2.74 -0.88
N ASP A 42 29.15 2.53 -0.72
CA ASP A 42 28.43 1.36 -1.23
C ASP A 42 27.11 1.76 -1.94
N PRO A 43 27.17 2.52 -3.05
CA PRO A 43 25.98 2.93 -3.79
C PRO A 43 25.21 1.73 -4.33
N GLN A 44 23.90 1.78 -4.11
CA GLN A 44 22.94 0.77 -4.51
C GLN A 44 21.79 1.40 -5.28
N VAL A 45 21.39 0.80 -6.39
CA VAL A 45 20.23 1.20 -7.18
C VAL A 45 19.31 0.00 -7.31
N MET A 46 18.12 0.10 -6.78
CA MET A 46 17.08 -0.91 -6.86
C MET A 46 15.90 -0.39 -7.67
N THR A 47 15.45 -1.16 -8.66
CA THR A 47 14.32 -0.79 -9.52
C THR A 47 13.31 -1.94 -9.59
N TRP A 48 12.01 -1.60 -9.58
CA TRP A 48 10.93 -2.60 -9.73
C TRP A 48 9.67 -1.96 -10.31
N ASN A 49 8.82 -2.80 -10.88
CA ASN A 49 7.49 -2.45 -11.40
C ASN A 49 6.44 -3.50 -11.06
N ASP A 50 6.80 -4.49 -10.25
CA ASP A 50 5.91 -5.56 -9.80
C ASP A 50 6.30 -6.08 -8.40
N VAL A 51 5.39 -6.86 -7.83
CA VAL A 51 5.54 -7.53 -6.55
C VAL A 51 5.18 -9.00 -6.69
N PHE A 52 5.80 -9.84 -5.86
CA PHE A 52 5.39 -11.22 -5.66
C PHE A 52 4.40 -11.27 -4.50
N LEU A 53 3.27 -11.88 -4.73
CA LEU A 53 2.25 -12.22 -3.76
C LEU A 53 2.25 -13.73 -3.52
N SER A 54 1.50 -14.20 -2.53
CA SER A 54 1.24 -15.64 -2.36
C SER A 54 0.55 -16.26 -3.58
N SER A 55 -0.22 -15.47 -4.33
CA SER A 55 -0.94 -15.87 -5.55
C SER A 55 -0.12 -15.76 -6.84
N GLY A 56 1.12 -15.24 -6.79
CA GLY A 56 1.96 -15.04 -7.95
C GLY A 56 2.50 -13.61 -8.09
N ARG A 57 3.04 -13.31 -9.27
CA ARG A 57 3.64 -11.99 -9.58
C ARG A 57 2.60 -11.02 -10.14
N MET A 58 2.56 -9.80 -9.64
CA MET A 58 1.60 -8.77 -10.02
C MET A 58 2.29 -7.44 -10.30
N LYS A 59 1.86 -6.74 -11.38
CA LYS A 59 2.31 -5.38 -11.68
C LYS A 59 1.79 -4.37 -10.65
N LEU A 60 2.60 -3.37 -10.31
CA LEU A 60 2.21 -2.31 -9.36
C LEU A 60 0.96 -1.52 -9.79
N GLY A 61 0.71 -1.40 -11.08
CA GLY A 61 -0.46 -0.69 -11.63
C GLY A 61 -1.72 -1.55 -11.80
N ALA A 62 -1.65 -2.85 -11.51
CA ALA A 62 -2.76 -3.78 -11.77
C ALA A 62 -4.12 -3.37 -11.18
N PRO A 63 -4.22 -2.76 -9.97
CA PRO A 63 -5.51 -2.39 -9.40
C PRO A 63 -6.29 -1.33 -10.16
N LEU A 64 -5.61 -0.46 -10.90
CA LEU A 64 -6.23 0.55 -11.75
C LEU A 64 -6.03 0.23 -13.24
N THR A 65 -5.80 -1.04 -13.57
CA THR A 65 -5.61 -1.53 -14.92
C THR A 65 -6.67 -2.59 -15.24
N GLY A 66 -7.34 -2.46 -16.37
CA GLY A 66 -8.32 -3.42 -16.86
C GLY A 66 -9.40 -2.80 -17.71
N ASP A 67 -10.30 -3.65 -18.20
CA ASP A 67 -11.48 -3.24 -18.99
C ASP A 67 -12.58 -2.63 -18.11
N THR A 68 -12.53 -2.88 -16.79
CA THR A 68 -13.47 -2.35 -15.81
C THR A 68 -12.71 -2.07 -14.52
N VAL A 69 -12.52 -0.78 -14.19
CA VAL A 69 -11.96 -0.34 -12.92
C VAL A 69 -13.07 0.23 -12.05
N GLY A 70 -13.27 -0.31 -10.85
CA GLY A 70 -14.40 0.05 -10.00
C GLY A 70 -14.31 -0.53 -8.60
N GLY A 71 -15.43 -1.04 -8.07
CA GLY A 71 -15.59 -1.47 -6.67
C GLY A 71 -14.59 -2.50 -6.16
N ARG A 72 -13.98 -3.28 -7.05
CA ARG A 72 -12.97 -4.26 -6.67
C ARG A 72 -11.74 -3.66 -5.95
N SER A 73 -11.29 -2.50 -6.42
CA SER A 73 -10.07 -1.82 -5.91
C SER A 73 -10.40 -0.55 -5.11
N ILE A 74 -11.65 -0.11 -5.15
CA ILE A 74 -12.09 1.16 -4.56
C ILE A 74 -13.31 0.91 -3.68
N PRO A 75 -13.15 0.78 -2.36
CA PRO A 75 -14.25 0.44 -1.44
C PRO A 75 -15.47 1.36 -1.54
N LEU A 76 -15.26 2.67 -1.74
CA LEU A 76 -16.35 3.63 -1.89
C LEU A 76 -17.21 3.34 -3.14
N VAL A 77 -16.58 2.86 -4.22
CA VAL A 77 -17.30 2.44 -5.44
C VAL A 77 -18.06 1.14 -5.20
N ALA A 78 -17.49 0.20 -4.44
CA ALA A 78 -18.18 -1.04 -4.07
C ALA A 78 -19.45 -0.78 -3.25
N GLN A 79 -19.39 0.16 -2.32
CA GLN A 79 -20.54 0.55 -1.50
C GLN A 79 -21.62 1.23 -2.36
N MET A 80 -21.25 2.14 -3.23
CA MET A 80 -22.17 2.77 -4.19
C MET A 80 -22.82 1.72 -5.11
N GLU A 81 -22.06 0.74 -5.59
CA GLU A 81 -22.57 -0.37 -6.40
C GLU A 81 -23.67 -1.16 -5.68
N GLN A 82 -23.49 -1.45 -4.39
CA GLN A 82 -24.50 -2.12 -3.57
C GLN A 82 -25.78 -1.27 -3.42
N ASN A 83 -25.62 0.04 -3.18
CA ASN A 83 -26.74 0.98 -3.08
C ASN A 83 -27.54 1.05 -4.39
N VAL A 84 -26.85 1.13 -5.53
CA VAL A 84 -27.49 1.14 -6.86
C VAL A 84 -28.29 -0.15 -7.08
N ARG A 85 -27.73 -1.31 -6.75
CA ARG A 85 -28.46 -2.60 -6.86
C ARG A 85 -29.71 -2.62 -6.00
N LEU A 86 -29.66 -2.08 -4.78
CA LEU A 86 -30.81 -2.00 -3.89
C LEU A 86 -31.89 -1.07 -4.45
N VAL A 87 -31.52 0.12 -4.92
CA VAL A 87 -32.44 1.14 -5.44
C VAL A 87 -33.12 0.68 -6.73
N THR A 88 -32.34 0.13 -7.66
CA THR A 88 -32.78 -0.17 -9.02
C THR A 88 -33.29 -1.60 -9.21
N GLY A 89 -32.94 -2.52 -8.31
CA GLY A 89 -33.17 -3.96 -8.50
C GLY A 89 -32.22 -4.62 -9.51
N MET A 90 -31.23 -3.90 -10.04
CA MET A 90 -30.25 -4.42 -11.00
C MET A 90 -29.19 -5.29 -10.33
N ALA A 91 -29.51 -6.53 -9.97
CA ALA A 91 -28.61 -7.43 -9.25
C ALA A 91 -27.23 -7.62 -9.91
N GLY A 92 -27.17 -7.55 -11.25
CA GLY A 92 -25.96 -7.68 -12.04
C GLY A 92 -25.21 -6.37 -12.30
N PHE A 93 -25.57 -5.25 -11.67
CA PHE A 93 -24.88 -3.98 -11.87
C PHE A 93 -23.44 -4.06 -11.41
N VAL A 94 -22.51 -3.66 -12.27
CA VAL A 94 -21.07 -3.52 -12.00
C VAL A 94 -20.67 -2.10 -12.33
N ALA A 95 -20.12 -1.42 -11.35
CA ALA A 95 -19.64 -0.06 -11.49
C ALA A 95 -18.31 -0.02 -12.27
N SER A 96 -18.23 0.86 -13.27
CA SER A 96 -17.06 1.07 -14.10
C SER A 96 -16.70 2.56 -14.18
N LEU A 97 -15.56 2.93 -13.61
CA LEU A 97 -15.02 4.29 -13.71
C LEU A 97 -14.36 4.53 -15.07
N TRP A 98 -13.63 3.53 -15.58
CA TRP A 98 -12.94 3.57 -16.89
C TRP A 98 -12.45 2.19 -17.32
N GLN A 99 -12.05 2.10 -18.58
CA GLN A 99 -11.09 1.14 -19.09
C GLN A 99 -9.71 1.80 -19.11
N GLY A 100 -8.67 1.19 -18.57
CA GLY A 100 -7.39 1.87 -18.54
C GLY A 100 -6.19 1.03 -18.13
N VAL A 101 -5.03 1.69 -18.18
CA VAL A 101 -3.73 1.10 -17.82
C VAL A 101 -2.97 2.05 -16.93
N LEU A 102 -2.65 1.60 -15.73
CA LEU A 102 -1.71 2.27 -14.82
C LEU A 102 -0.33 1.62 -14.93
N THR A 103 0.64 2.39 -15.38
CA THR A 103 2.07 2.01 -15.34
C THR A 103 2.72 2.62 -14.13
N VAL A 104 3.39 1.81 -13.30
CA VAL A 104 4.15 2.27 -12.14
C VAL A 104 5.55 1.68 -12.21
N ARG A 105 6.56 2.53 -12.10
CA ARG A 105 7.95 2.14 -11.90
C ARG A 105 8.50 2.85 -10.69
N GLN A 106 9.13 2.11 -9.81
CA GLN A 106 9.75 2.62 -8.61
C GLN A 106 11.25 2.36 -8.61
N GLU A 107 11.99 3.28 -8.03
CA GLU A 107 13.43 3.25 -7.91
C GLU A 107 13.82 3.69 -6.49
N ARG A 108 14.76 2.96 -5.89
CA ARG A 108 15.41 3.35 -4.64
C ARG A 108 16.91 3.37 -4.87
N ARG A 109 17.53 4.49 -4.57
CA ARG A 109 18.99 4.63 -4.52
C ARG A 109 19.41 4.83 -3.08
N THR A 110 20.34 4.02 -2.63
CA THR A 110 20.91 4.14 -1.28
C THR A 110 22.41 4.35 -1.42
N TYR A 111 22.91 5.32 -0.70
CA TYR A 111 24.34 5.70 -0.68
C TYR A 111 24.85 5.56 0.75
N PRO A 112 25.15 4.32 1.23
CA PRO A 112 25.73 4.12 2.54
C PRO A 112 27.18 4.57 2.56
N ILE A 113 27.54 5.37 3.55
CA ILE A 113 28.90 5.75 3.87
C ILE A 113 29.21 5.11 5.23
N THR A 114 30.22 4.25 5.28
CA THR A 114 30.59 3.55 6.51
C THR A 114 32.03 3.91 6.91
N ALA A 115 32.21 4.29 8.17
CA ALA A 115 33.51 4.40 8.81
C ALA A 115 33.66 3.23 9.79
N GLU A 116 34.68 2.41 9.60
CA GLU A 116 35.01 1.24 10.46
C GLU A 116 36.42 1.37 11.01
N VAL A 117 36.58 1.24 12.31
CA VAL A 117 37.87 1.36 13.01
C VAL A 117 38.21 0.04 13.67
N GLY A 118 39.43 -0.46 13.42
CA GLY A 118 40.01 -1.60 14.12
C GLY A 118 40.42 -1.20 15.54
N VAL A 119 39.70 -1.69 16.53
CA VAL A 119 39.98 -1.48 17.95
C VAL A 119 41.09 -2.44 18.41
N THR A 120 41.02 -3.67 17.94
CA THR A 120 42.06 -4.69 18.07
C THR A 120 42.26 -5.38 16.73
N ASP A 121 43.17 -6.32 16.61
CA ASP A 121 43.34 -7.12 15.39
C ASP A 121 42.16 -8.07 15.12
N ARG A 122 41.23 -8.18 16.07
CA ARG A 122 40.05 -9.04 15.94
C ARG A 122 38.74 -8.33 16.10
N LEU A 123 38.72 -7.09 16.63
CA LEU A 123 37.50 -6.33 16.90
C LEU A 123 37.53 -5.02 16.15
N SER A 124 36.48 -4.74 15.40
CA SER A 124 36.19 -3.43 14.81
C SER A 124 34.84 -2.90 15.28
N VAL A 125 34.70 -1.58 15.26
CA VAL A 125 33.43 -0.86 15.41
C VAL A 125 33.19 0.01 14.19
N SER A 126 31.93 0.15 13.79
CA SER A 126 31.57 0.93 12.61
C SER A 126 30.32 1.77 12.80
N LEU A 127 30.30 2.90 12.12
CA LEU A 127 29.15 3.77 11.95
C LEU A 127 28.82 3.82 10.44
N MET A 128 27.58 3.52 10.08
CA MET A 128 27.08 3.65 8.70
C MET A 128 25.95 4.68 8.66
N VAL A 129 26.08 5.63 7.73
CA VAL A 129 25.10 6.69 7.46
C VAL A 129 24.59 6.54 6.04
N PRO A 130 23.31 6.15 5.83
CA PRO A 130 22.74 5.98 4.50
C PRO A 130 22.02 7.26 4.05
N ILE A 131 22.36 7.76 2.87
CA ILE A 131 21.57 8.75 2.16
C ILE A 131 20.68 7.98 1.17
N VAL A 132 19.38 8.15 1.26
CA VAL A 132 18.41 7.42 0.45
C VAL A 132 17.63 8.36 -0.45
N ARG A 133 17.59 8.03 -1.74
CA ARG A 133 16.69 8.65 -2.71
C ARG A 133 15.66 7.63 -3.16
N VAL A 134 14.39 7.98 -3.03
CA VAL A 134 13.28 7.22 -3.60
C VAL A 134 12.66 7.98 -4.75
N ALA A 135 12.24 7.28 -5.79
CA ALA A 135 11.55 7.88 -6.94
C ALA A 135 10.42 6.95 -7.40
N THR A 136 9.25 7.53 -7.61
CA THR A 136 8.10 6.87 -8.24
C THR A 136 7.77 7.59 -9.53
N ARG A 137 7.56 6.83 -10.60
CA ARG A 137 7.00 7.30 -11.87
C ARG A 137 5.72 6.52 -12.09
N ALA A 138 4.60 7.21 -12.13
CA ALA A 138 3.30 6.63 -12.40
C ALA A 138 2.64 7.38 -13.56
N ALA A 139 2.00 6.66 -14.46
CA ALA A 139 1.22 7.20 -15.57
C ALA A 139 -0.06 6.38 -15.74
N LEU A 140 -1.19 7.05 -15.63
CA LEU A 140 -2.51 6.46 -15.82
C LEU A 140 -3.05 6.93 -17.18
N GLN A 141 -3.39 5.97 -18.02
CA GLN A 141 -4.12 6.19 -19.27
C GLN A 141 -5.53 5.65 -19.10
N ILE A 142 -6.53 6.47 -19.32
CA ILE A 142 -7.95 6.11 -19.17
C ILE A 142 -8.70 6.32 -20.49
N SER A 143 -9.72 5.49 -20.70
CA SER A 143 -10.68 5.59 -21.78
C SER A 143 -12.08 5.53 -21.19
N SER A 144 -12.99 6.36 -21.69
CA SER A 144 -14.39 6.38 -21.27
C SER A 144 -15.20 5.20 -21.82
N LYS A 145 -14.59 4.28 -22.58
CA LYS A 145 -15.28 3.12 -23.12
C LYS A 145 -15.78 2.21 -21.99
N GLY A 146 -17.07 1.92 -21.97
CA GLY A 146 -17.70 1.08 -20.95
C GLY A 146 -17.85 1.75 -19.59
N THR A 147 -17.56 3.05 -19.47
CA THR A 147 -17.76 3.86 -18.25
C THR A 147 -19.25 4.02 -18.00
N ASN A 148 -19.68 3.79 -16.75
CA ASN A 148 -21.05 4.03 -16.31
C ASN A 148 -21.13 4.92 -15.05
N LEU A 149 -19.98 5.45 -14.60
CA LEU A 149 -19.85 6.38 -13.49
C LEU A 149 -19.24 7.71 -13.93
N GLY A 150 -19.66 8.77 -13.24
CA GLY A 150 -19.03 10.09 -13.28
C GLY A 150 -18.66 10.56 -11.88
N VAL A 151 -18.02 11.73 -11.78
CA VAL A 151 -17.77 12.37 -10.48
C VAL A 151 -19.08 12.94 -9.95
N ASN A 152 -19.36 12.68 -8.68
CA ASN A 152 -20.52 13.25 -8.00
C ASN A 152 -20.55 14.77 -8.17
N PRO A 153 -21.68 15.35 -8.66
CA PRO A 153 -21.80 16.79 -8.89
C PRO A 153 -21.49 17.65 -7.65
N LEU A 154 -21.74 17.13 -6.44
CA LEU A 154 -21.41 17.80 -5.18
C LEU A 154 -19.89 17.95 -4.97
N VAL A 155 -19.12 16.97 -5.41
CA VAL A 155 -17.64 16.94 -5.32
C VAL A 155 -17.04 17.99 -6.24
N LEU A 156 -17.60 18.17 -7.43
CA LEU A 156 -17.16 19.17 -8.42
C LEU A 156 -17.76 20.56 -8.16
N ASN A 157 -18.60 20.72 -7.11
CA ASN A 157 -19.33 21.96 -6.85
C ASN A 157 -20.13 22.45 -8.08
N VAL A 158 -20.77 21.53 -8.80
CA VAL A 158 -21.62 21.85 -9.93
C VAL A 158 -22.76 22.78 -9.45
N ALA A 159 -22.95 23.89 -10.15
CA ALA A 159 -23.96 24.89 -9.79
C ALA A 159 -25.35 24.26 -9.73
N GLY A 160 -26.07 24.51 -8.63
CA GLY A 160 -27.41 23.98 -8.41
C GLY A 160 -27.50 22.56 -7.87
N ALA A 161 -26.49 21.69 -8.04
CA ALA A 161 -26.55 20.29 -7.62
C ALA A 161 -26.89 20.12 -6.14
N ARG A 162 -26.23 20.88 -5.25
CA ARG A 162 -26.52 20.86 -3.82
C ARG A 162 -27.96 21.25 -3.50
N GLY A 163 -28.50 22.24 -4.20
CA GLY A 163 -29.90 22.67 -4.01
C GLY A 163 -30.87 21.61 -4.49
N THR A 164 -30.61 21.00 -5.65
CA THR A 164 -31.41 19.90 -6.21
C THR A 164 -31.47 18.71 -5.24
N ASP A 165 -30.30 18.23 -4.76
CA ASP A 165 -30.26 17.09 -3.84
C ASP A 165 -30.88 17.41 -2.49
N SER A 166 -30.64 18.62 -1.95
CA SER A 166 -31.25 19.06 -0.69
C SER A 166 -32.78 19.09 -0.79
N LEU A 167 -33.32 19.62 -1.91
CA LEU A 167 -34.76 19.66 -2.16
C LEU A 167 -35.34 18.26 -2.33
N PHE A 168 -34.66 17.41 -3.11
CA PHE A 168 -35.05 16.01 -3.31
C PHE A 168 -35.21 15.26 -1.98
N PHE A 169 -34.18 15.27 -1.13
CA PHE A 169 -34.25 14.56 0.15
C PHE A 169 -35.26 15.19 1.11
N ALA A 170 -35.41 16.52 1.13
CA ALA A 170 -36.40 17.19 1.96
C ALA A 170 -37.86 16.81 1.57
N GLN A 171 -38.14 16.79 0.26
CA GLN A 171 -39.44 16.35 -0.22
C GLN A 171 -39.70 14.87 0.07
N PHE A 172 -38.70 14.01 -0.18
CA PHE A 172 -38.80 12.57 0.07
C PHE A 172 -39.05 12.29 1.56
N ASP A 173 -38.27 12.90 2.47
CA ASP A 173 -38.44 12.76 3.92
C ASP A 173 -39.83 13.23 4.38
N THR A 174 -40.29 14.37 3.85
CA THR A 174 -41.61 14.90 4.17
C THR A 174 -42.73 13.97 3.70
N ALA A 175 -42.60 13.40 2.50
CA ALA A 175 -43.59 12.48 1.96
C ALA A 175 -43.63 11.16 2.75
N LEU A 176 -42.46 10.59 3.08
CA LEU A 176 -42.37 9.39 3.91
C LEU A 176 -42.95 9.62 5.31
N ALA A 177 -42.61 10.75 5.97
CA ALA A 177 -43.15 11.06 7.29
C ALA A 177 -44.69 11.17 7.29
N ARG A 178 -45.29 11.79 6.27
CA ARG A 178 -46.75 11.84 6.09
C ARG A 178 -47.32 10.45 5.85
N PHE A 179 -46.69 9.61 5.06
CA PHE A 179 -47.12 8.26 4.78
C PHE A 179 -47.08 7.40 6.03
N ASP A 180 -46.03 7.44 6.83
CA ASP A 180 -45.90 6.70 8.09
C ASP A 180 -46.92 7.16 9.12
N GLN A 181 -47.22 8.46 9.18
CA GLN A 181 -48.26 9.01 10.03
C GLN A 181 -49.65 8.46 9.66
N GLN A 182 -49.96 8.37 8.38
CA GLN A 182 -51.20 7.78 7.88
C GLN A 182 -51.30 6.28 8.18
N ILE A 183 -50.22 5.52 8.00
CA ILE A 183 -50.13 4.10 8.38
C ILE A 183 -50.40 3.92 9.87
N THR A 184 -49.77 4.76 10.71
CA THR A 184 -49.92 4.73 12.17
C THR A 184 -51.34 5.08 12.59
N ALA A 185 -52.00 6.00 11.88
CA ALA A 185 -53.40 6.35 12.09
C ALA A 185 -54.41 5.26 11.66
N GLY A 186 -53.92 4.13 11.10
CA GLY A 186 -54.76 3.02 10.66
C GLY A 186 -55.30 3.14 9.25
N SER A 187 -54.83 4.14 8.46
CA SER A 187 -55.14 4.25 7.03
C SER A 187 -54.64 3.05 6.25
N TYR A 188 -55.13 2.86 5.05
CA TYR A 188 -54.72 1.81 4.10
C TYR A 188 -54.94 0.38 4.62
N GLY A 189 -55.87 0.19 5.58
CA GLY A 189 -56.14 -1.11 6.19
C GLY A 189 -55.06 -1.61 7.14
N CYS A 190 -54.19 -0.73 7.63
CA CYS A 190 -53.04 -1.06 8.47
C CYS A 190 -53.33 -1.07 9.98
N GLY A 191 -54.51 -0.73 10.46
CA GLY A 191 -54.83 -0.55 11.89
C GLY A 191 -54.22 -1.60 12.79
N ALA A 192 -54.94 -2.72 13.03
CA ALA A 192 -54.45 -3.85 13.83
C ALA A 192 -53.60 -4.87 13.03
N ASN A 193 -53.42 -4.67 11.71
CA ASN A 193 -52.72 -5.60 10.83
C ASN A 193 -51.23 -5.26 10.76
N PRO A 194 -50.32 -6.10 11.31
CA PRO A 194 -48.89 -5.86 11.26
C PRO A 194 -48.30 -6.03 9.85
N SER A 195 -48.98 -6.75 8.95
CA SER A 195 -48.47 -7.12 7.60
C SER A 195 -49.32 -6.47 6.49
N CYS A 196 -49.54 -5.17 6.52
CA CYS A 196 -50.22 -4.46 5.44
C CYS A 196 -49.26 -4.01 4.36
N ALA A 197 -49.69 -4.00 3.09
CA ALA A 197 -48.89 -3.63 1.94
C ALA A 197 -48.27 -2.21 2.02
N ALA A 198 -48.97 -1.29 2.72
CA ALA A 198 -48.42 0.05 2.93
C ALA A 198 -47.20 0.05 3.88
N ARG A 199 -47.17 -0.81 4.90
CA ARG A 199 -45.98 -0.96 5.77
C ARG A 199 -44.78 -1.51 4.98
N ASP A 200 -44.99 -2.54 4.16
CA ASP A 200 -43.94 -3.12 3.33
C ASP A 200 -43.38 -2.07 2.34
N SER A 201 -44.28 -1.27 1.75
CA SER A 201 -43.87 -0.15 0.90
C SER A 201 -43.07 0.90 1.67
N SER A 202 -43.50 1.28 2.88
CA SER A 202 -42.77 2.23 3.72
C SER A 202 -41.36 1.74 4.04
N VAL A 203 -41.19 0.49 4.50
CA VAL A 203 -39.88 -0.10 4.78
C VAL A 203 -38.99 -0.10 3.55
N TYR A 204 -39.51 -0.51 2.40
CA TYR A 204 -38.76 -0.50 1.15
C TYR A 204 -38.34 0.91 0.73
N TRP A 205 -39.24 1.90 0.80
CA TRP A 205 -38.93 3.28 0.41
C TRP A 205 -37.94 3.97 1.35
N HIS A 206 -38.02 3.69 2.65
CA HIS A 206 -36.98 4.14 3.59
C HIS A 206 -35.60 3.56 3.26
N ASN A 207 -35.52 2.28 2.91
CA ASN A 207 -34.28 1.66 2.47
C ASN A 207 -33.73 2.29 1.17
N VAL A 208 -34.60 2.57 0.19
CA VAL A 208 -34.21 3.26 -1.05
C VAL A 208 -33.72 4.68 -0.74
N ARG A 209 -34.45 5.42 0.10
CA ARG A 209 -34.04 6.76 0.54
C ARG A 209 -32.67 6.75 1.20
N GLN A 210 -32.44 5.80 2.11
CA GLN A 210 -31.16 5.66 2.78
C GLN A 210 -30.03 5.31 1.81
N ALA A 211 -30.26 4.39 0.89
CA ALA A 211 -29.28 4.00 -0.13
C ALA A 211 -28.93 5.16 -1.07
N LEU A 212 -29.93 5.92 -1.53
CA LEU A 212 -29.71 7.13 -2.34
C LEU A 212 -28.92 8.18 -1.56
N HIS A 213 -29.29 8.45 -0.30
CA HIS A 213 -28.58 9.38 0.54
C HIS A 213 -27.12 8.96 0.75
N GLY A 214 -26.88 7.68 1.04
CA GLY A 214 -25.53 7.12 1.17
C GLY A 214 -24.75 7.17 -0.14
N SER A 215 -25.40 7.09 -1.30
CA SER A 215 -24.76 7.26 -2.60
C SER A 215 -24.40 8.71 -2.90
N VAL A 216 -25.22 9.67 -2.52
CA VAL A 216 -25.02 11.11 -2.81
C VAL A 216 -24.10 11.76 -1.79
N TYR A 217 -24.37 11.58 -0.50
CA TYR A 217 -23.64 12.25 0.59
C TYR A 217 -22.59 11.37 1.27
N GLY A 218 -22.59 10.06 0.97
CA GLY A 218 -21.73 9.09 1.65
C GLY A 218 -22.32 8.56 2.96
N VAL A 219 -21.50 7.77 3.66
CA VAL A 219 -21.86 7.15 4.95
C VAL A 219 -20.81 7.56 5.99
N GLY A 220 -21.24 7.87 7.19
CA GLY A 220 -20.34 8.35 8.24
C GLY A 220 -19.71 9.72 7.86
N GLN A 221 -18.38 9.76 7.80
CA GLN A 221 -17.60 10.94 7.36
C GLN A 221 -16.97 10.74 5.98
N THR A 222 -17.26 9.62 5.32
CA THR A 222 -16.78 9.35 3.96
C THR A 222 -17.82 9.85 2.95
N GLY A 223 -17.39 10.71 2.04
CA GLY A 223 -18.23 11.14 0.91
C GLY A 223 -18.39 10.04 -0.13
N SER A 224 -19.27 10.28 -1.10
CA SER A 224 -19.44 9.44 -2.29
C SER A 224 -18.88 10.18 -3.50
N PRO A 225 -17.60 9.94 -3.87
CA PRO A 225 -16.95 10.72 -4.92
C PRO A 225 -17.48 10.39 -6.33
N PHE A 226 -18.19 9.27 -6.51
CA PHE A 226 -18.67 8.80 -7.80
C PHE A 226 -20.12 8.38 -7.73
N LEU A 227 -20.89 8.69 -8.80
CA LEU A 227 -22.28 8.29 -9.01
C LEU A 227 -22.48 7.72 -10.41
N PRO A 228 -23.54 6.93 -10.65
CA PRO A 228 -23.92 6.54 -12.00
C PRO A 228 -24.14 7.77 -12.90
N LEU A 229 -23.68 7.68 -14.16
CA LEU A 229 -24.01 8.70 -15.16
C LEU A 229 -25.53 8.72 -15.39
N ASP A 230 -26.10 9.89 -15.57
CA ASP A 230 -27.53 10.09 -15.92
C ASP A 230 -27.92 9.31 -17.19
N THR A 231 -27.04 9.31 -18.18
CA THR A 231 -27.20 8.59 -19.46
C THR A 231 -26.94 7.09 -19.37
N SER A 232 -26.41 6.58 -18.25
CA SER A 232 -26.16 5.13 -18.07
C SER A 232 -27.47 4.36 -17.81
N ALA A 233 -27.44 3.05 -18.02
CA ALA A 233 -28.58 2.20 -17.67
C ALA A 233 -28.92 2.29 -16.16
N ALA A 234 -27.92 2.43 -15.30
CA ALA A 234 -28.11 2.56 -13.86
C ALA A 234 -28.69 3.93 -13.47
N GLY A 235 -28.23 5.02 -14.10
CA GLY A 235 -28.79 6.36 -13.87
C GLY A 235 -30.28 6.41 -14.22
N ARG A 236 -30.64 5.98 -15.43
CA ARG A 236 -32.06 5.87 -15.83
C ARG A 236 -32.88 4.97 -14.90
N ALA A 237 -32.31 3.85 -14.46
CA ALA A 237 -33.02 2.95 -13.53
C ALA A 237 -33.22 3.58 -12.13
N ILE A 238 -32.34 4.49 -11.70
CA ILE A 238 -32.54 5.30 -10.48
C ILE A 238 -33.72 6.25 -10.67
N ASP A 239 -33.76 7.00 -11.78
CA ASP A 239 -34.86 7.90 -12.08
C ASP A 239 -36.19 7.16 -12.20
N ASP A 240 -36.20 6.00 -12.85
CA ASP A 240 -37.38 5.14 -12.94
C ASP A 240 -37.84 4.62 -11.56
N ALA A 241 -36.88 4.27 -10.67
CA ALA A 241 -37.20 3.81 -9.32
C ALA A 241 -37.79 4.95 -8.48
N VAL A 242 -37.23 6.15 -8.56
CA VAL A 242 -37.77 7.36 -7.91
C VAL A 242 -39.16 7.68 -8.45
N GLY A 243 -39.34 7.66 -9.76
CA GLY A 243 -40.63 7.90 -10.40
C GLY A 243 -41.72 6.92 -9.96
N ARG A 244 -41.39 5.64 -9.83
CA ARG A 244 -42.35 4.64 -9.28
C ARG A 244 -42.73 4.93 -7.81
N ILE A 245 -41.80 5.40 -6.99
CA ILE A 245 -42.09 5.78 -5.61
C ILE A 245 -42.96 7.02 -5.57
N GLN A 246 -42.67 8.04 -6.38
CA GLN A 246 -43.50 9.24 -6.52
C GLN A 246 -44.92 8.91 -6.95
N GLN A 247 -45.07 8.04 -7.95
CA GLN A 247 -46.37 7.57 -8.42
C GLN A 247 -47.10 6.77 -7.33
N GLY A 248 -46.41 5.88 -6.63
CA GLY A 248 -46.99 5.11 -5.52
C GLY A 248 -47.47 6.00 -4.39
N LEU A 249 -46.67 6.96 -3.95
CA LEU A 249 -47.06 7.92 -2.91
C LEU A 249 -48.27 8.76 -3.35
N ASN A 250 -48.21 9.37 -4.54
CA ASN A 250 -49.20 10.32 -5.00
C ASN A 250 -50.51 9.62 -5.43
N VAL A 251 -50.43 8.62 -6.33
CA VAL A 251 -51.63 8.02 -6.96
C VAL A 251 -52.25 6.94 -6.04
N THR A 252 -51.41 6.07 -5.45
CA THR A 252 -51.91 4.94 -4.65
C THR A 252 -52.28 5.35 -3.24
N PHE A 253 -51.48 6.22 -2.61
CA PHE A 253 -51.65 6.57 -1.20
C PHE A 253 -52.07 8.03 -0.95
N GLY A 254 -52.22 8.85 -2.00
CA GLY A 254 -52.66 10.25 -1.87
C GLY A 254 -51.67 11.19 -1.20
N ILE A 255 -50.37 10.84 -1.16
CA ILE A 255 -49.32 11.65 -0.58
C ILE A 255 -48.57 12.41 -1.69
N GLY A 256 -48.94 13.64 -1.92
CA GLY A 256 -48.29 14.52 -2.90
C GLY A 256 -47.09 15.30 -2.31
N GLY A 257 -46.40 16.07 -3.21
CA GLY A 257 -45.31 16.98 -2.84
C GLY A 257 -43.91 16.33 -2.85
N PHE A 258 -43.74 15.20 -3.53
CA PHE A 258 -42.46 14.62 -3.89
C PHE A 258 -42.39 14.46 -5.39
N ASP A 259 -41.73 15.40 -6.10
CA ASP A 259 -41.70 15.53 -7.55
C ASP A 259 -40.31 15.86 -8.14
N THR A 260 -39.30 15.91 -7.30
CA THR A 260 -37.90 16.17 -7.71
C THR A 260 -37.12 14.87 -7.95
N THR A 261 -35.97 14.97 -8.62
CA THR A 261 -35.03 13.88 -8.85
C THR A 261 -33.67 14.19 -8.23
N VAL A 262 -32.84 13.17 -8.03
CA VAL A 262 -31.47 13.31 -7.55
C VAL A 262 -30.55 13.82 -8.66
N ALA A 263 -29.56 14.66 -8.32
CA ALA A 263 -28.58 15.16 -9.28
C ALA A 263 -27.54 14.06 -9.61
N LEU A 264 -27.56 13.57 -10.84
CA LEU A 264 -26.59 12.62 -11.37
C LEU A 264 -25.55 13.32 -12.26
N PRO A 265 -24.30 12.76 -12.37
CA PRO A 265 -23.29 13.33 -13.26
C PRO A 265 -23.64 13.12 -14.72
N ALA A 266 -23.47 14.18 -15.53
CA ALA A 266 -23.67 14.12 -16.99
C ALA A 266 -22.42 13.64 -17.75
N ASP A 267 -21.22 13.91 -17.20
CA ASP A 267 -19.96 13.67 -17.88
C ASP A 267 -19.21 12.46 -17.31
N THR A 268 -18.51 11.74 -18.19
CA THR A 268 -17.59 10.68 -17.82
C THR A 268 -16.33 11.23 -17.17
N LEU A 269 -15.67 10.38 -16.39
CA LEU A 269 -14.44 10.72 -15.67
C LEU A 269 -13.29 11.03 -16.64
N THR A 270 -12.56 12.11 -16.36
CA THR A 270 -11.29 12.43 -16.99
C THR A 270 -10.14 12.19 -16.00
N LEU A 271 -8.90 12.06 -16.49
CA LEU A 271 -7.74 11.95 -15.60
C LEU A 271 -7.64 13.15 -14.64
N ALA A 272 -7.89 14.36 -15.13
CA ALA A 272 -7.83 15.58 -14.33
C ALA A 272 -8.87 15.59 -13.21
N THR A 273 -10.12 15.23 -13.49
CA THR A 273 -11.18 15.15 -12.47
C THR A 273 -10.92 14.03 -11.48
N PHE A 274 -10.34 12.92 -11.93
CA PHE A 274 -9.95 11.84 -11.03
C PHE A 274 -8.81 12.25 -10.09
N GLU A 275 -7.75 12.89 -10.60
CA GLU A 275 -6.66 13.43 -9.78
C GLU A 275 -7.18 14.47 -8.77
N GLN A 276 -8.14 15.30 -9.17
CA GLN A 276 -8.80 16.23 -8.26
C GLN A 276 -9.49 15.51 -7.11
N VAL A 277 -10.28 14.46 -7.39
CA VAL A 277 -10.93 13.64 -6.36
C VAL A 277 -9.92 12.96 -5.44
N LEU A 278 -8.77 12.53 -5.97
CA LEU A 278 -7.74 11.90 -5.13
C LEU A 278 -7.13 12.84 -4.10
N VAL A 279 -6.93 14.12 -4.44
CA VAL A 279 -6.32 15.10 -3.52
C VAL A 279 -7.34 15.87 -2.69
N GLN A 280 -8.60 15.88 -3.10
CA GLN A 280 -9.65 16.55 -2.37
C GLN A 280 -9.84 15.92 -0.97
N PRO A 281 -9.96 16.74 0.11
CA PRO A 281 -10.12 16.20 1.46
C PRO A 281 -11.49 15.55 1.66
N ASP A 282 -11.62 14.75 2.72
CA ASP A 282 -12.91 14.24 3.16
C ASP A 282 -13.91 15.39 3.43
N PRO A 283 -15.21 15.18 3.23
CA PRO A 283 -15.86 13.92 2.81
C PRO A 283 -15.97 13.75 1.30
N THR A 284 -15.37 14.62 0.50
CA THR A 284 -15.62 14.70 -0.95
C THR A 284 -14.54 14.04 -1.81
N GLY A 285 -13.48 13.55 -1.22
CA GLY A 285 -12.38 12.91 -1.93
C GLY A 285 -11.60 11.92 -1.08
N PHE A 286 -10.38 11.59 -1.52
CA PHE A 286 -9.53 10.61 -0.84
C PHE A 286 -8.47 11.25 0.08
N GLY A 287 -8.26 12.56 0.03
CA GLY A 287 -7.32 13.30 0.88
C GLY A 287 -5.87 12.87 0.73
N TYR A 288 -5.41 12.56 -0.49
CA TYR A 288 -3.98 12.34 -0.75
C TYR A 288 -3.24 13.67 -0.87
N ALA A 289 -2.02 13.74 -0.31
CA ALA A 289 -1.26 14.97 -0.20
C ALA A 289 -0.66 15.47 -1.53
N SER A 290 -0.56 14.61 -2.54
CA SER A 290 0.02 14.95 -3.84
C SER A 290 -0.63 14.17 -4.96
N LEU A 291 -0.55 14.71 -6.19
CA LEU A 291 -1.01 14.03 -7.41
C LEU A 291 -0.19 12.76 -7.65
N PRO A 292 -0.81 11.57 -7.68
CA PRO A 292 -0.09 10.29 -7.65
C PRO A 292 0.49 9.88 -9.01
N PHE A 293 -0.09 10.38 -10.12
CA PHE A 293 0.28 9.95 -11.48
C PHE A 293 1.36 10.82 -12.10
N GLN A 294 2.28 11.31 -11.27
CA GLN A 294 3.41 12.14 -11.67
C GLN A 294 4.72 11.54 -11.20
N ARG A 295 5.82 12.10 -11.70
CA ARG A 295 7.15 11.75 -11.22
C ARG A 295 7.41 12.40 -9.88
N ASN A 296 7.54 11.58 -8.85
CA ASN A 296 7.93 11.99 -7.50
C ASN A 296 9.33 11.49 -7.16
N PHE A 297 10.11 12.30 -6.45
CA PHE A 297 11.39 11.85 -5.87
C PHE A 297 11.66 12.56 -4.54
N ASN A 298 12.41 11.89 -3.70
CA ASN A 298 12.76 12.40 -2.38
C ASN A 298 14.18 11.93 -1.99
N TYR A 299 14.94 12.83 -1.36
CA TYR A 299 16.24 12.54 -0.75
C TYR A 299 16.11 12.75 0.75
N ARG A 300 16.51 11.77 1.53
CA ARG A 300 16.50 11.85 2.99
C ARG A 300 17.59 10.98 3.60
N LEU A 301 17.87 11.23 4.87
CA LEU A 301 18.64 10.33 5.70
C LEU A 301 17.82 9.05 5.96
N GLY A 302 18.44 7.89 5.84
CA GLY A 302 17.88 6.61 6.27
C GLY A 302 18.24 6.30 7.73
N ASP A 303 18.01 5.05 8.13
CA ASP A 303 18.34 4.59 9.49
C ASP A 303 19.84 4.40 9.62
N VAL A 304 20.44 5.09 10.58
CA VAL A 304 21.87 5.02 10.89
C VAL A 304 22.16 3.69 11.59
N GLU A 305 23.27 3.03 11.22
CA GLU A 305 23.68 1.76 11.83
C GLU A 305 24.97 1.93 12.62
N LEU A 306 24.95 1.39 13.85
CA LEU A 306 26.14 1.15 14.67
C LEU A 306 26.40 -0.34 14.69
N ALA A 307 27.65 -0.75 14.46
CA ALA A 307 27.99 -2.16 14.50
C ALA A 307 29.31 -2.43 15.20
N ALA A 308 29.39 -3.62 15.81
CA ALA A 308 30.61 -4.21 16.33
C ALA A 308 30.82 -5.56 15.65
N LYS A 309 32.01 -5.80 15.10
CA LYS A 309 32.37 -7.01 14.38
C LYS A 309 33.58 -7.65 15.02
N TYR A 310 33.48 -8.94 15.37
CA TYR A 310 34.55 -9.71 15.98
C TYR A 310 34.92 -10.89 15.10
N ARG A 311 36.20 -10.99 14.74
CA ARG A 311 36.76 -12.10 13.98
C ARG A 311 37.07 -13.27 14.92
N LEU A 312 36.23 -14.31 14.88
CA LEU A 312 36.35 -15.52 15.71
C LEU A 312 37.50 -16.41 15.27
N LEU A 313 37.55 -16.70 13.97
CA LEU A 313 38.51 -17.60 13.35
C LEU A 313 39.21 -16.92 12.18
N ASN A 314 40.50 -17.20 12.05
CA ASN A 314 41.31 -16.73 10.94
C ASN A 314 42.39 -17.75 10.61
N GLY A 315 42.16 -18.58 9.59
CA GLY A 315 43.11 -19.56 9.08
C GLY A 315 43.57 -19.22 7.66
N ALA A 316 44.47 -20.01 7.10
CA ALA A 316 44.99 -19.81 5.76
C ALA A 316 43.90 -19.95 4.69
N HIS A 317 42.85 -20.76 4.94
CA HIS A 317 41.80 -21.09 3.98
C HIS A 317 40.40 -20.77 4.47
N TYR A 318 40.24 -20.27 5.70
CA TYR A 318 38.95 -19.95 6.26
C TYR A 318 39.03 -18.74 7.20
N ALA A 319 37.95 -17.99 7.24
CA ALA A 319 37.76 -16.94 8.25
C ALA A 319 36.28 -16.91 8.68
N THR A 320 36.06 -16.65 9.97
CA THR A 320 34.72 -16.51 10.52
C THR A 320 34.65 -15.25 11.38
N ALA A 321 33.62 -14.42 11.16
CA ALA A 321 33.34 -13.28 11.99
C ALA A 321 31.87 -13.28 12.44
N VAL A 322 31.64 -12.70 13.62
CA VAL A 322 30.30 -12.36 14.11
C VAL A 322 30.17 -10.85 14.18
N GLN A 323 28.98 -10.34 13.93
CA GLN A 323 28.70 -8.92 13.94
C GLN A 323 27.36 -8.67 14.64
N ALA A 324 27.34 -7.72 15.55
CA ALA A 324 26.12 -7.17 16.13
C ALA A 324 25.87 -5.78 15.53
N ILE A 325 24.63 -5.51 15.15
CA ILE A 325 24.21 -4.25 14.51
C ILE A 325 23.02 -3.70 15.27
N VAL A 326 23.07 -2.41 15.55
CA VAL A 326 21.94 -1.62 16.06
C VAL A 326 21.59 -0.59 15.01
N ARG A 327 20.36 -0.59 14.52
CA ARG A 327 19.82 0.48 13.65
C ARG A 327 19.02 1.45 14.48
N LEU A 328 19.33 2.71 14.29
CA LEU A 328 18.70 3.82 15.02
C LEU A 328 17.52 4.36 14.22
N PRO A 329 16.43 4.79 14.86
CA PRO A 329 15.22 5.30 14.20
C PRO A 329 15.41 6.72 13.65
N THR A 330 16.39 6.92 12.77
CA THR A 330 16.74 8.23 12.19
C THR A 330 16.12 8.46 10.81
N GLY A 331 15.66 7.40 10.16
CA GLY A 331 15.05 7.46 8.84
C GLY A 331 13.64 8.03 8.88
N ALA A 332 13.28 8.76 7.83
CA ALA A 332 11.93 9.31 7.70
C ALA A 332 10.95 8.23 7.24
N VAL A 333 9.84 8.10 7.97
CA VAL A 333 8.70 7.26 7.58
C VAL A 333 7.89 7.88 6.44
N ASP A 334 7.09 7.06 5.78
CA ASP A 334 6.07 7.50 4.84
C ASP A 334 4.88 8.16 5.55
N SER A 335 4.11 8.93 4.79
CA SER A 335 2.82 9.45 5.24
C SER A 335 1.69 8.56 4.71
N ALA A 336 0.68 8.28 5.51
CA ALA A 336 -0.55 7.61 5.07
C ALA A 336 -1.31 8.40 3.99
N SER A 337 -1.00 9.70 3.83
CA SER A 337 -1.55 10.56 2.78
C SER A 337 -0.73 10.58 1.49
N ASP A 338 0.42 9.93 1.44
CA ASP A 338 1.26 9.86 0.25
C ASP A 338 0.95 8.58 -0.56
N PHE A 339 0.16 8.73 -1.62
CA PHE A 339 -0.16 7.63 -2.53
C PHE A 339 1.06 7.21 -3.36
N LEU A 340 1.33 5.91 -3.48
CA LEU A 340 2.47 5.32 -4.21
C LEU A 340 3.85 5.82 -3.77
N ARG A 341 3.95 6.57 -2.68
CA ARG A 341 5.24 7.03 -2.18
C ARG A 341 5.93 5.93 -1.38
N GLN A 342 7.26 5.93 -1.43
CA GLN A 342 8.08 5.03 -0.65
C GLN A 342 8.67 5.76 0.54
N TRP A 343 8.82 5.04 1.64
CA TRP A 343 9.56 5.53 2.82
C TRP A 343 11.06 5.34 2.64
N VAL A 344 11.82 6.04 3.44
CA VAL A 344 13.28 6.05 3.44
C VAL A 344 13.83 5.24 4.61
N GLY A 345 13.17 5.26 5.75
CA GLY A 345 13.40 4.45 6.94
C GLY A 345 12.08 3.99 7.56
N ASP A 346 12.14 3.15 8.55
CA ASP A 346 10.96 2.67 9.28
C ASP A 346 10.78 3.32 10.66
N HIS A 347 11.74 4.13 11.08
CA HIS A 347 11.76 4.81 12.36
C HIS A 347 11.65 3.85 13.55
N GLN A 348 12.27 2.68 13.41
CA GLN A 348 12.30 1.61 14.41
C GLN A 348 13.73 1.37 14.90
N LEU A 349 13.82 0.94 16.16
CA LEU A 349 15.07 0.41 16.67
C LEU A 349 15.15 -1.08 16.32
N ASP A 350 16.19 -1.47 15.58
CA ASP A 350 16.42 -2.87 15.27
C ASP A 350 17.72 -3.38 15.85
N LEU A 351 17.68 -4.66 16.16
CA LEU A 351 18.85 -5.43 16.55
C LEU A 351 19.06 -6.55 15.52
N GLU A 352 20.26 -6.63 14.95
CA GLU A 352 20.61 -7.68 13.99
C GLU A 352 21.93 -8.34 14.38
N GLY A 353 21.95 -9.65 14.36
CA GLY A 353 23.16 -10.48 14.42
C GLY A 353 23.54 -11.02 13.06
N ARG A 354 24.85 -11.02 12.73
CA ARG A 354 25.38 -11.66 11.53
C ARG A 354 26.50 -12.62 11.85
N VAL A 355 26.58 -13.70 11.09
CA VAL A 355 27.73 -14.60 11.03
C VAL A 355 28.25 -14.59 9.60
N GLN A 356 29.50 -14.23 9.42
CA GLN A 356 30.16 -14.15 8.12
C GLN A 356 31.23 -15.23 8.04
N GLN A 357 31.23 -15.98 6.95
CA GLN A 357 32.12 -17.09 6.69
C GLN A 357 32.80 -16.93 5.36
N GLU A 358 34.14 -17.06 5.34
CA GLU A 358 34.95 -17.16 4.13
C GLU A 358 35.63 -18.53 4.08
N LEU A 359 35.64 -19.15 2.91
CA LEU A 359 36.37 -20.38 2.63
C LEU A 359 37.10 -20.24 1.29
N SER A 360 38.39 -20.57 1.27
CA SER A 360 39.23 -20.54 0.06
C SER A 360 39.85 -21.89 -0.19
N VAL A 361 39.61 -22.49 -1.35
CA VAL A 361 40.21 -23.76 -1.77
C VAL A 361 40.71 -23.61 -3.21
N GLY A 362 42.03 -23.47 -3.37
CA GLY A 362 42.61 -23.15 -4.67
C GLY A 362 42.04 -21.83 -5.24
N PRO A 363 41.52 -21.85 -6.48
CA PRO A 363 40.92 -20.67 -7.08
C PRO A 363 39.49 -20.38 -6.55
N LEU A 364 38.85 -21.35 -5.89
CA LEU A 364 37.51 -21.19 -5.35
C LEU A 364 37.53 -20.35 -4.07
N TRP A 365 36.62 -19.37 -4.02
CA TRP A 365 36.41 -18.51 -2.86
C TRP A 365 34.91 -18.44 -2.58
N LEU A 366 34.51 -19.04 -1.49
CA LEU A 366 33.13 -19.04 -1.02
C LEU A 366 32.97 -18.04 0.09
N ASN A 367 32.03 -17.12 -0.07
CA ASN A 367 31.57 -16.20 0.97
C ASN A 367 30.13 -16.54 1.34
N ALA A 368 29.84 -16.61 2.61
CA ALA A 368 28.51 -16.82 3.14
C ALA A 368 28.24 -15.88 4.32
N ALA A 369 27.03 -15.34 4.39
CA ALA A 369 26.57 -14.54 5.50
C ALA A 369 25.19 -15.04 5.95
N LEU A 370 25.07 -15.35 7.25
CA LEU A 370 23.82 -15.58 7.93
C LEU A 370 23.47 -14.34 8.72
N ARG A 371 22.20 -13.96 8.74
CA ARG A 371 21.71 -12.84 9.55
C ARG A 371 20.35 -13.17 10.15
N ALA A 372 20.10 -12.65 11.32
CA ALA A 372 18.80 -12.65 11.96
C ALA A 372 18.63 -11.35 12.73
N GLY A 373 17.44 -10.83 12.76
CA GLY A 373 17.16 -9.57 13.43
C GLY A 373 15.73 -9.48 13.92
N THR A 374 15.58 -8.65 14.95
CA THR A 374 14.31 -8.28 15.54
C THR A 374 14.14 -6.77 15.50
N GLN A 375 12.90 -6.34 15.38
CA GLN A 375 12.51 -4.93 15.36
C GLN A 375 11.65 -4.65 16.60
N ARG A 376 11.88 -3.52 17.25
CA ARG A 376 11.04 -3.17 18.40
C ARG A 376 9.66 -2.70 17.94
N PRO A 377 8.60 -3.10 18.66
CA PRO A 377 7.26 -2.57 18.42
C PRO A 377 7.22 -1.04 18.52
N GLY A 378 6.32 -0.42 17.75
CA GLY A 378 6.14 1.02 17.72
C GLY A 378 4.74 1.43 17.30
N THR A 379 4.60 2.65 16.82
CA THR A 379 3.34 3.19 16.34
C THR A 379 3.46 3.68 14.90
N ARG A 380 2.41 3.52 14.11
CA ARG A 380 2.33 4.02 12.74
C ARG A 380 0.94 4.54 12.41
N VAL A 381 0.90 5.65 11.70
CA VAL A 381 -0.33 6.16 11.09
C VAL A 381 -0.63 5.34 9.84
N ARG A 382 -1.83 4.75 9.76
CA ARG A 382 -2.25 3.92 8.62
C ARG A 382 -3.69 4.23 8.21
N ARG A 383 -4.00 4.06 6.92
CA ARG A 383 -5.37 3.98 6.44
C ARG A 383 -5.81 2.52 6.53
N VAL A 384 -6.75 2.24 7.42
CA VAL A 384 -7.20 0.87 7.71
C VAL A 384 -8.35 0.52 6.76
N ALA A 385 -8.16 -0.52 5.96
CA ALA A 385 -9.13 -0.98 4.98
C ALA A 385 -8.92 -2.47 4.71
N PRO A 386 -9.88 -3.16 4.09
CA PRO A 386 -9.68 -4.51 3.57
C PRO A 386 -8.43 -4.58 2.69
N PHE A 387 -7.79 -5.73 2.72
CA PHE A 387 -6.50 -5.96 2.07
C PHE A 387 -6.50 -5.66 0.55
N GLU A 388 -7.65 -5.87 -0.12
CA GLU A 388 -7.83 -5.62 -1.55
C GLU A 388 -8.02 -4.14 -1.91
N ALA A 389 -8.26 -3.30 -0.91
CA ALA A 389 -8.53 -1.88 -1.12
C ALA A 389 -7.26 -1.15 -1.56
N PHE A 390 -7.31 -0.50 -2.73
CA PHE A 390 -6.20 0.28 -3.28
C PHE A 390 -6.34 1.77 -3.01
N LEU A 391 -7.52 2.33 -3.26
CA LEU A 391 -7.84 3.72 -2.93
C LEU A 391 -8.68 3.75 -1.66
N VAL A 392 -8.07 4.25 -0.59
CA VAL A 392 -8.67 4.33 0.74
C VAL A 392 -8.79 5.80 1.14
N PRO A 393 -9.96 6.28 1.61
CA PRO A 393 -10.14 7.69 1.99
C PRO A 393 -9.36 8.04 3.26
N ALA A 394 -9.09 9.33 3.47
CA ALA A 394 -8.38 9.83 4.64
C ALA A 394 -9.14 9.57 5.96
N ALA A 395 -10.47 9.49 5.92
CA ALA A 395 -11.30 9.10 7.07
C ALA A 395 -10.90 7.74 7.68
N ALA A 396 -10.27 6.87 6.89
CA ALA A 396 -9.75 5.58 7.35
C ALA A 396 -8.41 5.67 8.11
N THR A 397 -7.86 6.87 8.29
CA THR A 397 -6.56 7.07 8.95
C THR A 397 -6.68 6.90 10.47
N VAL A 398 -5.80 6.06 11.02
CA VAL A 398 -5.71 5.78 12.46
C VAL A 398 -4.25 5.58 12.87
N ASP A 399 -3.94 5.96 14.11
CA ASP A 399 -2.69 5.60 14.77
C ASP A 399 -2.77 4.15 15.24
N MET A 400 -1.91 3.30 14.70
CA MET A 400 -1.88 1.86 14.98
C MET A 400 -0.66 1.51 15.82
N ARG A 401 -0.81 0.59 16.77
CA ARG A 401 0.31 -0.19 17.28
C ARG A 401 0.80 -1.08 16.16
N TRP A 402 2.10 -1.17 16.00
CA TRP A 402 2.74 -1.99 14.99
C TRP A 402 3.89 -2.79 15.61
N ASP A 403 3.82 -4.08 15.47
CA ASP A 403 4.85 -5.04 15.87
C ASP A 403 5.36 -5.74 14.61
N PRO A 404 6.50 -5.31 14.07
CA PRO A 404 7.06 -5.89 12.85
C PRO A 404 7.62 -7.27 13.09
N GLY A 405 7.46 -8.15 12.10
CA GLY A 405 7.93 -9.52 12.18
C GLY A 405 9.44 -9.65 12.20
N ASP A 406 9.95 -10.56 13.03
CA ASP A 406 11.36 -10.96 13.02
C ASP A 406 11.78 -11.51 11.66
N TYR A 407 13.05 -11.32 11.31
CA TYR A 407 13.56 -11.76 10.03
C TYR A 407 14.85 -12.56 10.12
N ALA A 408 15.07 -13.39 9.10
CA ALA A 408 16.31 -14.11 8.90
C ALA A 408 16.70 -14.14 7.42
N GLY A 409 17.96 -14.33 7.14
CA GLY A 409 18.45 -14.43 5.78
C GLY A 409 19.80 -15.12 5.67
N VAL A 410 20.06 -15.65 4.48
CA VAL A 410 21.34 -16.22 4.10
C VAL A 410 21.72 -15.71 2.72
N ASP A 411 22.94 -15.25 2.59
CA ASP A 411 23.54 -14.83 1.33
C ASP A 411 24.79 -15.67 1.10
N VAL A 412 24.94 -16.23 -0.10
CA VAL A 412 26.08 -17.08 -0.48
C VAL A 412 26.62 -16.61 -1.82
N ALA A 413 27.94 -16.44 -1.89
CA ALA A 413 28.63 -16.02 -3.10
C ALA A 413 29.82 -16.96 -3.40
N PRO A 414 29.61 -18.06 -4.13
CA PRO A 414 30.68 -18.85 -4.71
C PRO A 414 31.34 -18.07 -5.85
N MET A 415 32.67 -17.83 -5.72
CA MET A 415 33.46 -17.04 -6.64
C MET A 415 34.69 -17.80 -7.10
N ILE A 416 35.20 -17.46 -8.26
CA ILE A 416 36.45 -17.96 -8.80
C ILE A 416 37.46 -16.80 -8.80
N ARG A 417 38.64 -17.02 -8.25
CA ARG A 417 39.78 -16.10 -8.32
C ARG A 417 40.52 -16.32 -9.62
N PHE A 418 40.45 -15.35 -10.50
CA PHE A 418 41.17 -15.34 -11.79
C PHE A 418 42.60 -14.76 -11.64
N ALA A 419 42.78 -13.95 -10.60
CA ALA A 419 44.06 -13.35 -10.22
C ALA A 419 44.11 -13.19 -8.67
N PRO A 420 45.27 -12.95 -8.08
CA PRO A 420 45.37 -12.71 -6.64
C PRO A 420 44.47 -11.58 -6.13
N THR A 421 44.18 -10.61 -7.00
CA THR A 421 43.37 -9.41 -6.68
C THR A 421 41.98 -9.41 -7.27
N PHE A 422 41.61 -10.37 -8.11
CA PHE A 422 40.33 -10.36 -8.83
C PHE A 422 39.59 -11.67 -8.71
N ALA A 423 38.30 -11.58 -8.35
CA ALA A 423 37.39 -12.72 -8.32
C ALA A 423 36.03 -12.33 -8.89
N ALA A 424 35.34 -13.31 -9.49
CA ALA A 424 33.97 -13.14 -9.93
C ALA A 424 33.18 -14.44 -9.71
N GLY A 425 31.88 -14.33 -9.60
CA GLY A 425 31.01 -15.48 -9.37
C GLY A 425 29.55 -15.11 -9.29
N VAL A 426 28.76 -16.09 -8.86
CA VAL A 426 27.32 -15.94 -8.69
C VAL A 426 26.98 -15.57 -7.24
N THR A 427 25.84 -14.93 -7.05
CA THR A 427 25.27 -14.64 -5.72
C THR A 427 23.92 -15.30 -5.61
N VAL A 428 23.62 -15.86 -4.45
CA VAL A 428 22.33 -16.44 -4.09
C VAL A 428 21.94 -15.88 -2.72
N GLY A 429 20.78 -15.27 -2.64
CA GLY A 429 20.25 -14.75 -1.37
C GLY A 429 18.87 -15.33 -1.07
N TYR A 430 18.67 -15.79 0.15
CA TYR A 430 17.38 -16.15 0.71
C TYR A 430 17.06 -15.24 1.89
N PHE A 431 15.82 -14.80 1.98
CA PHE A 431 15.34 -13.97 3.08
C PHE A 431 13.92 -14.38 3.45
N THR A 432 13.64 -14.39 4.74
CA THR A 432 12.30 -14.60 5.29
C THR A 432 12.03 -13.60 6.41
N GLN A 433 10.78 -13.19 6.53
CA GLN A 433 10.28 -12.33 7.61
C GLN A 433 8.94 -12.88 8.07
N ALA A 434 8.71 -12.91 9.37
CA ALA A 434 7.42 -13.22 9.96
C ALA A 434 6.38 -12.14 9.63
N SER A 435 5.11 -12.40 9.90
CA SER A 435 4.05 -11.39 9.72
C SER A 435 4.24 -10.24 10.70
N ASP A 436 3.95 -9.03 10.24
CA ASP A 436 3.72 -7.90 11.12
C ASP A 436 2.37 -8.08 11.85
N HIS A 437 2.22 -7.44 13.00
CA HIS A 437 0.97 -7.38 13.75
C HIS A 437 0.55 -5.94 14.00
N TYR A 438 -0.65 -5.62 13.55
CA TYR A 438 -1.27 -4.31 13.77
C TYR A 438 -2.42 -4.43 14.76
N ALA A 439 -2.50 -3.47 15.67
CA ALA A 439 -3.60 -3.34 16.62
C ALA A 439 -3.99 -1.88 16.80
N TYR A 440 -5.26 -1.62 17.07
CA TYR A 440 -5.71 -0.29 17.49
C TYR A 440 -5.04 0.10 18.81
N GLN A 441 -4.81 1.39 19.03
CA GLN A 441 -4.27 1.90 20.30
C GLN A 441 -5.27 1.63 21.45
N SER A 442 -6.57 1.78 21.15
CA SER A 442 -7.67 1.54 22.08
C SER A 442 -8.91 0.95 21.36
N ALA A 443 -9.85 0.41 22.13
CA ALA A 443 -11.15 -0.01 21.59
C ALA A 443 -11.96 1.17 21.01
N GLN A 444 -11.79 2.38 21.58
CA GLN A 444 -12.45 3.59 21.10
C GLN A 444 -11.99 3.96 19.67
N ASP A 445 -10.72 3.73 19.32
CA ASP A 445 -10.23 4.02 17.96
C ASP A 445 -10.93 3.14 16.91
N SER A 446 -11.15 1.87 17.24
CA SER A 446 -11.92 0.95 16.39
C SER A 446 -13.36 1.42 16.20
N VAL A 447 -14.03 1.82 17.28
CA VAL A 447 -15.41 2.33 17.25
C VAL A 447 -15.48 3.64 16.48
N ALA A 448 -14.55 4.56 16.74
CA ALA A 448 -14.47 5.85 16.04
C ALA A 448 -14.22 5.66 14.53
N LEU A 449 -13.35 4.72 14.15
CA LEU A 449 -13.14 4.37 12.75
C LEU A 449 -14.40 3.81 12.11
N ALA A 450 -15.08 2.87 12.77
CA ALA A 450 -16.33 2.28 12.27
C ALA A 450 -17.41 3.35 12.05
N ALA A 451 -17.51 4.33 12.96
CA ALA A 451 -18.45 5.46 12.82
C ALA A 451 -18.09 6.35 11.62
N ARG A 452 -16.79 6.61 11.39
CA ARG A 452 -16.34 7.43 10.24
C ARG A 452 -16.53 6.71 8.90
N MET A 453 -16.24 5.41 8.86
CA MET A 453 -16.28 4.61 7.63
C MET A 453 -17.64 3.97 7.33
N GLY A 454 -18.58 4.02 8.28
CA GLY A 454 -19.87 3.36 8.18
C GLY A 454 -19.83 1.84 8.36
N ALA A 455 -18.65 1.24 8.57
CA ALA A 455 -18.48 -0.19 8.82
C ALA A 455 -17.22 -0.47 9.64
N PRO A 456 -17.21 -1.50 10.50
CA PRO A 456 -16.04 -1.90 11.26
C PRO A 456 -14.99 -2.53 10.33
N THR A 457 -13.72 -2.23 10.59
CA THR A 457 -12.58 -2.86 9.90
C THR A 457 -11.63 -3.44 10.94
N ALA A 458 -11.21 -4.68 10.79
CA ALA A 458 -10.26 -5.31 11.70
C ALA A 458 -8.83 -4.76 11.47
N ALA A 459 -8.10 -4.49 12.55
CA ALA A 459 -6.71 -4.07 12.47
C ALA A 459 -5.83 -5.10 11.73
N SER A 460 -6.12 -6.38 11.92
CA SER A 460 -5.43 -7.51 11.26
C SER A 460 -5.56 -7.54 9.73
N ALA A 461 -6.42 -6.70 9.14
CA ALA A 461 -6.42 -6.50 7.69
C ALA A 461 -5.07 -5.96 7.19
N LEU A 462 -4.33 -5.22 8.05
CA LEU A 462 -2.99 -4.72 7.76
C LEU A 462 -1.87 -5.78 7.90
N ASP A 463 -2.14 -6.91 8.56
CA ASP A 463 -1.16 -8.00 8.73
C ASP A 463 -1.02 -8.84 7.45
N GLN A 464 -2.04 -8.80 6.60
CA GLN A 464 -2.11 -9.67 5.42
C GLN A 464 -1.00 -9.34 4.41
N GLY A 465 -0.24 -10.35 4.01
CA GLY A 465 0.84 -10.23 3.05
C GLY A 465 2.16 -9.68 3.63
N THR A 466 2.24 -9.36 4.93
CA THR A 466 3.46 -8.85 5.56
C THR A 466 4.50 -9.93 5.80
N SER A 467 4.08 -11.20 5.96
CA SER A 467 5.02 -12.33 5.95
C SER A 467 5.68 -12.46 4.59
N GLN A 468 7.00 -12.45 4.56
CA GLN A 468 7.75 -12.39 3.31
C GLN A 468 8.74 -13.55 3.19
N ARG A 469 8.88 -14.08 1.98
CA ARG A 469 9.99 -14.94 1.57
C ARG A 469 10.46 -14.49 0.20
N ARG A 470 11.78 -14.43 0.01
CA ARG A 470 12.34 -14.08 -1.30
C ARG A 470 13.63 -14.83 -1.59
N VAL A 471 13.82 -15.15 -2.86
CA VAL A 471 15.08 -15.67 -3.41
C VAL A 471 15.61 -14.64 -4.40
N ARG A 472 16.91 -14.33 -4.28
CA ARG A 472 17.65 -13.51 -5.25
C ARG A 472 18.74 -14.34 -5.87
N LEU A 473 18.94 -14.12 -7.16
CA LEU A 473 20.06 -14.65 -7.92
C LEU A 473 20.79 -13.49 -8.59
N GLY A 474 22.09 -13.61 -8.70
CA GLY A 474 22.87 -12.57 -9.31
C GLY A 474 24.28 -12.97 -9.63
N PHE A 475 25.04 -11.97 -10.02
CA PHE A 475 26.45 -12.05 -10.34
C PHE A 475 27.20 -10.97 -9.57
N ALA A 476 28.43 -11.29 -9.12
CA ALA A 476 29.32 -10.34 -8.48
C ALA A 476 30.75 -10.47 -9.01
N ALA A 477 31.45 -9.34 -9.07
CA ALA A 477 32.87 -9.25 -9.30
C ALA A 477 33.50 -8.37 -8.24
N THR A 478 34.71 -8.73 -7.80
CA THR A 478 35.42 -7.99 -6.76
C THR A 478 36.89 -7.88 -7.10
N TYR A 479 37.45 -6.70 -6.81
CA TYR A 479 38.86 -6.38 -6.84
C TYR A 479 39.32 -6.12 -5.40
N HIS A 480 40.41 -6.70 -5.00
CA HIS A 480 40.90 -6.61 -3.63
C HIS A 480 42.42 -6.46 -3.58
N THR A 481 42.86 -5.43 -2.84
CA THR A 481 44.22 -5.24 -2.39
C THR A 481 44.25 -4.98 -0.87
N PRO A 482 45.41 -4.94 -0.22
CA PRO A 482 45.48 -4.62 1.22
C PRO A 482 44.89 -3.26 1.62
N THR A 483 44.88 -2.29 0.69
CA THR A 483 44.44 -0.91 0.97
C THR A 483 43.18 -0.48 0.27
N VAL A 484 42.83 -1.12 -0.85
CA VAL A 484 41.67 -0.75 -1.69
C VAL A 484 40.89 -2.01 -2.06
N GLU A 485 39.60 -1.97 -1.86
CA GLU A 485 38.66 -2.96 -2.36
C GLU A 485 37.63 -2.29 -3.24
N GLY A 486 37.30 -2.93 -4.36
CA GLY A 486 36.24 -2.54 -5.26
C GLY A 486 35.35 -3.73 -5.58
N GLY A 487 34.07 -3.53 -5.75
CA GLY A 487 33.15 -4.60 -6.12
C GLY A 487 31.95 -4.07 -6.91
N PHE A 488 31.39 -4.96 -7.71
CA PHE A 488 30.14 -4.74 -8.41
C PHE A 488 29.27 -5.98 -8.28
N SER A 489 27.97 -5.79 -8.08
CA SER A 489 27.00 -6.88 -8.24
C SER A 489 25.73 -6.41 -8.91
N ILE A 490 25.07 -7.37 -9.58
CA ILE A 490 23.71 -7.27 -10.08
C ILE A 490 22.94 -8.46 -9.56
N GLU A 491 21.80 -8.21 -8.93
CA GLU A 491 20.95 -9.25 -8.38
C GLU A 491 19.50 -9.01 -8.78
N GLN A 492 18.77 -10.10 -9.06
CA GLN A 492 17.36 -10.09 -9.39
C GLN A 492 16.58 -10.91 -8.38
N THR A 493 15.45 -10.40 -7.88
CA THR A 493 14.45 -11.20 -7.18
C THR A 493 13.80 -12.14 -8.18
N VAL A 494 14.07 -13.45 -8.07
CA VAL A 494 13.58 -14.48 -9.00
C VAL A 494 12.34 -15.19 -8.48
N SER A 495 12.16 -15.21 -7.15
CA SER A 495 11.00 -15.80 -6.48
C SER A 495 10.69 -15.04 -5.22
N GLY A 496 9.42 -14.98 -4.87
CA GLY A 496 8.94 -14.34 -3.65
C GLY A 496 7.51 -14.72 -3.30
N ALA A 497 7.14 -14.47 -2.06
CA ALA A 497 5.78 -14.56 -1.55
C ALA A 497 5.58 -13.51 -0.46
N GLY A 498 4.38 -12.92 -0.38
CA GLY A 498 4.05 -11.86 0.59
C GLY A 498 4.67 -10.53 0.17
N LEU A 499 4.03 -9.67 -0.57
CA LEU A 499 4.41 -8.30 -0.96
C LEU A 499 5.92 -8.05 -1.24
N VAL A 500 6.59 -9.06 -1.80
CA VAL A 500 8.03 -9.02 -2.11
C VAL A 500 8.26 -8.32 -3.45
N LEU A 501 9.14 -7.32 -3.47
CA LEU A 501 9.46 -6.57 -4.70
C LEU A 501 10.14 -7.47 -5.73
N GLY A 502 9.62 -7.46 -6.96
CA GLY A 502 10.26 -8.06 -8.13
C GLY A 502 11.42 -7.19 -8.63
N ALA A 503 12.39 -6.95 -7.75
CA ALA A 503 13.40 -5.93 -7.94
C ALA A 503 14.68 -6.45 -8.59
N THR A 504 15.29 -5.59 -9.43
CA THR A 504 16.69 -5.68 -9.83
C THR A 504 17.51 -4.72 -8.99
N LEU A 505 18.58 -5.21 -8.39
CA LEU A 505 19.50 -4.46 -7.59
C LEU A 505 20.86 -4.39 -8.29
N TYR A 506 21.38 -3.21 -8.45
CA TYR A 506 22.75 -2.90 -8.86
C TYR A 506 23.50 -2.36 -7.65
N ARG A 507 24.72 -2.82 -7.44
CA ARG A 507 25.55 -2.39 -6.32
C ARG A 507 26.99 -2.20 -6.77
N ILE A 508 27.60 -1.12 -6.29
CA ILE A 508 29.04 -0.86 -6.42
C ILE A 508 29.57 -0.70 -5.00
N VAL A 509 30.71 -1.28 -4.71
CA VAL A 509 31.38 -1.14 -3.41
C VAL A 509 32.76 -0.57 -3.64
N LEU A 510 33.13 0.44 -2.88
CA LEU A 510 34.49 0.96 -2.79
C LEU A 510 34.89 1.08 -1.33
N ARG A 511 36.01 0.47 -0.95
CA ARG A 511 36.57 0.52 0.39
C ARG A 511 38.03 0.93 0.33
N VAL A 512 38.41 1.83 1.21
CA VAL A 512 39.80 2.26 1.37
C VAL A 512 40.18 2.13 2.83
N SER A 513 41.33 1.52 3.06
CA SER A 513 41.89 1.32 4.42
C SER A 513 43.17 2.13 4.60
N ARG A 514 43.27 2.85 5.73
CA ARG A 514 44.43 3.66 6.09
C ARG A 514 44.77 3.49 7.57
N LYS A 515 46.04 3.43 7.89
CA LYS A 515 46.53 3.45 9.27
C LYS A 515 46.33 4.85 9.87
N LEU A 516 45.72 4.95 11.07
CA LEU A 516 45.51 6.19 11.80
C LEU A 516 46.63 6.44 12.84
N PHE A 517 47.05 5.40 13.57
CA PHE A 517 48.06 5.47 14.60
C PHE A 517 48.85 4.15 14.75
#